data_1ef69f3b59e6a17bc37ac4628a96bd02
#
_entry.id   1ef69f3b59e6a17bc37ac4628a96bd02
#
_cell.length_a   1.000
_cell.length_b   1.000
_cell.length_c   1.000
_cell.angle_alpha   90.00
_cell.angle_beta   90.00
_cell.angle_gamma   90.00
#
_symmetry.space_group_name_H-M   'P 1'
#
loop_
_entity.id
_entity.type
_entity.pdbx_description
1 polymer ?
#
loop_
_entity_poly.entity_id
_entity_poly.type
_entity_poly.pdbx_seq_one_letter_code
_entity_poly.pdbx_strand_id
1 'polypeptide(L)'
;MLHILTVIGARPQIIKAAAISRVIRTRFSGQIKETIVHTGQHYDTNMSQVFFDELGIPAPDHNLDTGSGEQAGQILKMVNRLEKLIGKIKPDAVLVYGDTNSTRAGAEAGKNAGIPVVHVEAGMRSDNMAMPEEVNRIYTDRVSALLFSPTKTG
;
A
#
# COMPACT_ATOMS: atom_id res chain seq x y z
N MET A 1 -5.64 -3.20 20.38
CA MET A 1 -5.21 -2.17 19.42
C MET A 1 -5.17 -2.75 18.02
N LEU A 2 -5.78 -2.07 17.07
CA LEU A 2 -5.77 -2.50 15.67
C LEU A 2 -4.40 -2.21 15.03
N HIS A 3 -3.80 -3.20 14.40
CA HIS A 3 -2.50 -3.04 13.74
C HIS A 3 -2.70 -3.08 12.22
N ILE A 4 -2.36 -1.99 11.56
CA ILE A 4 -2.48 -1.85 10.10
C ILE A 4 -1.10 -1.84 9.46
N LEU A 5 -0.91 -2.66 8.43
CA LEU A 5 0.27 -2.62 7.58
C LEU A 5 -0.06 -1.82 6.33
N THR A 6 0.54 -0.65 6.19
CA THR A 6 0.36 0.23 5.03
C THR A 6 1.45 -0.02 4.01
N VAL A 7 1.06 -0.37 2.78
CA VAL A 7 1.99 -0.68 1.69
C VAL A 7 2.02 0.46 0.70
N ILE A 8 3.20 1.03 0.49
CA ILE A 8 3.43 2.11 -0.47
C ILE A 8 4.64 1.78 -1.34
N GLY A 9 4.73 2.41 -2.51
CA GLY A 9 5.83 2.16 -3.43
C GLY A 9 6.11 3.29 -4.40
N ALA A 10 5.32 4.37 -4.34
CA ALA A 10 5.49 5.50 -5.26
C ALA A 10 5.11 6.79 -4.52
N ARG A 11 5.67 7.91 -5.01
CA ARG A 11 5.43 9.21 -4.39
C ARG A 11 3.95 9.57 -4.25
N PRO A 12 3.09 9.39 -5.28
CA PRO A 12 1.66 9.69 -5.12
C PRO A 12 0.99 8.93 -3.99
N GLN A 13 1.37 7.67 -3.78
CA GLN A 13 0.86 6.87 -2.67
C GLN A 13 1.29 7.42 -1.33
N ILE A 14 2.55 7.86 -1.23
CA ILE A 14 3.09 8.43 0.00
C ILE A 14 2.33 9.70 0.38
N ILE A 15 2.06 10.57 -0.59
CA ILE A 15 1.34 11.82 -0.36
C ILE A 15 -0.08 11.53 0.16
N LYS A 16 -0.76 10.56 -0.44
CA LYS A 16 -2.12 10.18 -0.01
C LYS A 16 -2.11 9.50 1.35
N ALA A 17 -1.14 8.62 1.57
CA ALA A 17 -1.00 7.94 2.85
C ALA A 17 -0.71 8.91 3.98
N ALA A 18 -0.02 10.03 3.70
CA ALA A 18 0.31 11.01 4.70
C ALA A 18 -0.92 11.56 5.42
N ALA A 19 -2.01 11.80 4.69
CA ALA A 19 -3.24 12.33 5.28
C ALA A 19 -3.84 11.34 6.29
N ILE A 20 -3.91 10.06 5.92
CA ILE A 20 -4.47 9.02 6.79
C ILE A 20 -3.53 8.73 7.97
N SER A 21 -2.23 8.64 7.71
CA SER A 21 -1.24 8.42 8.77
C SER A 21 -1.28 9.54 9.82
N ARG A 22 -1.46 10.77 9.36
CA ARG A 22 -1.55 11.92 10.27
C ARG A 22 -2.77 11.81 11.18
N VAL A 23 -3.92 11.41 10.63
CA VAL A 23 -5.14 11.21 11.42
C VAL A 23 -4.95 10.08 12.44
N ILE A 24 -4.35 8.96 12.03
CA ILE A 24 -4.08 7.84 12.93
C ILE A 24 -3.22 8.30 14.10
N ARG A 25 -2.15 9.05 13.82
CA ARG A 25 -1.21 9.48 14.84
C ARG A 25 -1.77 10.55 15.78
N THR A 26 -2.65 11.40 15.28
CA THR A 26 -3.17 12.53 16.10
C THR A 26 -4.47 12.18 16.82
N ARG A 27 -5.33 11.34 16.23
CA ARG A 27 -6.65 11.04 16.78
C ARG A 27 -6.81 9.61 17.29
N PHE A 28 -6.05 8.67 16.72
CA PHE A 28 -6.25 7.25 16.99
C PHE A 28 -4.97 6.55 17.47
N SER A 29 -4.00 7.31 17.97
CA SER A 29 -2.71 6.75 18.38
C SER A 29 -2.82 5.67 19.46
N GLY A 30 -3.86 5.73 20.28
CA GLY A 30 -4.10 4.71 21.32
C GLY A 30 -4.96 3.54 20.83
N GLN A 31 -5.49 3.59 19.61
CA GLN A 31 -6.42 2.61 19.07
C GLN A 31 -5.90 1.90 17.83
N ILE A 32 -5.07 2.57 17.04
CA ILE A 32 -4.52 2.05 15.80
C ILE A 32 -3.01 2.21 15.79
N LYS A 33 -2.32 1.12 15.52
CA LYS A 33 -0.88 1.12 15.27
C LYS A 33 -0.68 0.94 13.77
N GLU A 34 0.11 1.82 13.14
CA GLU A 34 0.42 1.71 11.73
C GLU A 34 1.90 1.36 11.53
N THR A 35 2.16 0.33 10.73
CA THR A 35 3.49 0.01 10.25
C THR A 35 3.51 0.30 8.75
N ILE A 36 4.47 1.10 8.29
CA ILE A 36 4.57 1.50 6.90
C ILE A 36 5.70 0.74 6.25
N VAL A 37 5.40 0.07 5.12
CA VAL A 37 6.40 -0.62 4.32
C VAL A 37 6.48 0.01 2.93
N HIS A 38 7.69 0.34 2.50
CA HIS A 38 7.96 0.78 1.13
C HIS A 38 8.49 -0.42 0.36
N THR A 39 7.90 -0.71 -0.79
CA THR A 39 8.30 -1.87 -1.59
C THR A 39 9.66 -1.70 -2.26
N GLY A 40 10.11 -0.46 -2.43
CA GLY A 40 11.33 -0.15 -3.16
C GLY A 40 11.10 0.04 -4.65
N GLN A 41 9.85 0.01 -5.12
CA GLN A 41 9.53 0.10 -6.54
C GLN A 41 10.06 1.39 -7.19
N HIS A 42 9.87 2.53 -6.53
CA HIS A 42 10.31 3.83 -7.02
C HIS A 42 11.06 4.59 -5.94
N TYR A 43 11.91 3.89 -5.20
CA TYR A 43 12.69 4.50 -4.13
C TYR A 43 13.93 5.16 -4.71
N ASP A 44 14.09 6.46 -4.47
CA ASP A 44 15.25 7.22 -4.91
C ASP A 44 15.75 8.14 -3.78
N THR A 45 16.84 8.88 -4.05
CA THR A 45 17.43 9.78 -3.06
C THR A 45 16.52 10.96 -2.69
N ASN A 46 15.50 11.26 -3.50
CA ASN A 46 14.55 12.32 -3.21
C ASN A 46 13.51 11.89 -2.17
N MET A 47 13.44 10.59 -1.86
CA MET A 47 12.60 10.05 -0.78
C MET A 47 13.41 9.92 0.49
N SER A 48 14.15 10.97 0.84
CA SER A 48 14.95 11.03 2.06
C SER A 48 14.07 11.33 3.29
N GLN A 49 14.69 11.30 4.45
CA GLN A 49 14.02 11.64 5.71
C GLN A 49 13.39 13.04 5.64
N VAL A 50 14.05 13.99 4.96
CA VAL A 50 13.52 15.34 4.80
C VAL A 50 12.16 15.35 4.10
N PHE A 51 12.00 14.52 3.06
CA PHE A 51 10.75 14.40 2.33
C PHE A 51 9.61 13.91 3.24
N PHE A 52 9.87 12.90 4.05
CA PHE A 52 8.85 12.38 4.99
C PHE A 52 8.56 13.39 6.10
N ASP A 53 9.58 14.11 6.58
CA ASP A 53 9.40 15.14 7.60
C ASP A 53 8.50 16.27 7.09
N GLU A 54 8.66 16.67 5.83
CA GLU A 54 7.83 17.70 5.21
C GLU A 54 6.37 17.27 5.12
N LEU A 55 6.11 15.98 4.90
CA LEU A 55 4.76 15.43 4.83
C LEU A 55 4.15 15.21 6.22
N GLY A 56 4.96 15.30 7.26
CA GLY A 56 4.49 15.10 8.63
C GLY A 56 4.25 13.65 9.00
N ILE A 57 4.93 12.72 8.34
CA ILE A 57 4.87 11.29 8.67
C ILE A 57 6.28 10.75 8.86
N PRO A 58 6.45 9.65 9.63
CA PRO A 58 7.76 9.03 9.75
C PRO A 58 8.17 8.37 8.44
N ALA A 59 9.47 8.17 8.27
CA ALA A 59 9.97 7.35 7.17
C ALA A 59 9.41 5.93 7.30
N PRO A 60 9.36 5.16 6.19
CA PRO A 60 8.86 3.79 6.25
C PRO A 60 9.62 2.95 7.27
N ASP A 61 8.90 2.10 7.99
CA ASP A 61 9.50 1.19 8.96
C ASP A 61 10.32 0.10 8.28
N HIS A 62 9.93 -0.27 7.07
CA HIS A 62 10.60 -1.31 6.28
C HIS A 62 10.72 -0.89 4.83
N ASN A 63 11.80 -1.30 4.17
CA ASN A 63 12.00 -1.12 2.73
C ASN A 63 12.35 -2.49 2.15
N LEU A 64 11.55 -2.96 1.19
CA LEU A 64 11.73 -4.29 0.61
C LEU A 64 12.78 -4.34 -0.50
N ASP A 65 13.25 -3.17 -0.98
CA ASP A 65 14.29 -3.08 -2.00
C ASP A 65 14.00 -3.89 -3.26
N THR A 66 12.76 -3.91 -3.72
CA THR A 66 12.43 -4.70 -4.91
C THR A 66 12.92 -4.06 -6.21
N GLY A 67 13.19 -2.75 -6.18
CA GLY A 67 13.71 -2.05 -7.35
C GLY A 67 12.74 -2.00 -8.51
N SER A 68 13.29 -1.73 -9.70
CA SER A 68 12.54 -1.73 -10.96
C SER A 68 12.73 -3.08 -11.66
N GLY A 69 11.91 -3.35 -12.67
CA GLY A 69 12.01 -4.57 -13.43
C GLY A 69 10.73 -4.90 -14.17
N GLU A 70 10.68 -6.08 -14.76
CA GLU A 70 9.49 -6.56 -15.44
C GLU A 70 8.33 -6.68 -14.45
N GLN A 71 7.13 -6.29 -14.87
CA GLN A 71 5.97 -6.17 -14.00
C GLN A 71 5.69 -7.47 -13.22
N ALA A 72 5.58 -8.59 -13.91
CA ALA A 72 5.25 -9.87 -13.26
C ALA A 72 6.30 -10.28 -12.23
N GLY A 73 7.58 -10.17 -12.59
CA GLY A 73 8.67 -10.52 -11.68
C GLY A 73 8.75 -9.58 -10.49
N GLN A 74 8.49 -8.29 -10.72
CA GLN A 74 8.50 -7.30 -9.65
C GLN A 74 7.38 -7.57 -8.65
N ILE A 75 6.15 -7.83 -9.15
CA ILE A 75 5.01 -8.14 -8.28
C ILE A 75 5.28 -9.40 -7.46
N LEU A 76 5.80 -10.46 -8.09
CA LEU A 76 6.10 -11.69 -7.39
C LEU A 76 7.12 -11.49 -6.27
N LYS A 77 8.17 -10.71 -6.55
CA LYS A 77 9.19 -10.39 -5.55
C LYS A 77 8.60 -9.61 -4.38
N MET A 78 7.73 -8.65 -4.67
CA MET A 78 7.04 -7.87 -3.65
C MET A 78 6.15 -8.75 -2.79
N VAL A 79 5.34 -9.61 -3.41
CA VAL A 79 4.44 -10.52 -2.69
C VAL A 79 5.21 -11.42 -1.74
N ASN A 80 6.30 -12.05 -2.23
CA ASN A 80 7.11 -12.93 -1.40
C ASN A 80 7.68 -12.22 -0.18
N ARG A 81 8.19 -11.01 -0.37
CA ARG A 81 8.77 -10.23 0.73
C ARG A 81 7.72 -9.72 1.69
N LEU A 82 6.57 -9.31 1.17
CA LEU A 82 5.43 -8.87 1.99
C LEU A 82 4.87 -10.02 2.83
N GLU A 83 4.74 -11.21 2.25
CA GLU A 83 4.25 -12.37 3.00
C GLU A 83 5.17 -12.71 4.18
N LYS A 84 6.49 -12.62 3.99
CA LYS A 84 7.44 -12.82 5.08
C LYS A 84 7.27 -11.78 6.18
N LEU A 85 7.08 -10.52 5.78
CA LEU A 85 6.90 -9.44 6.73
C LEU A 85 5.58 -9.59 7.49
N ILE A 86 4.51 -9.94 6.80
CA ILE A 86 3.21 -10.19 7.42
C ILE A 86 3.30 -11.32 8.47
N GLY A 87 4.05 -12.36 8.15
CA GLY A 87 4.28 -13.46 9.08
C GLY A 87 5.00 -13.04 10.36
N LYS A 88 5.85 -12.03 10.28
CA LYS A 88 6.57 -11.49 11.45
C LYS A 88 5.73 -10.50 12.25
N ILE A 89 5.04 -9.59 11.56
CA ILE A 89 4.31 -8.49 12.18
C ILE A 89 2.92 -8.92 12.63
N LYS A 90 2.28 -9.81 11.88
CA LYS A 90 0.90 -10.27 12.11
C LYS A 90 -0.08 -9.11 12.24
N PRO A 91 -0.20 -8.26 11.19
CA PRO A 91 -1.13 -7.15 11.24
C PRO A 91 -2.58 -7.62 11.18
N ASP A 92 -3.50 -6.78 11.62
CA ASP A 92 -4.92 -7.07 11.55
C ASP A 92 -5.52 -6.76 10.19
N ALA A 93 -4.89 -5.84 9.44
CA ALA A 93 -5.34 -5.47 8.10
C ALA A 93 -4.16 -4.95 7.28
N VAL A 94 -4.29 -5.04 5.96
CA VAL A 94 -3.34 -4.46 5.00
C VAL A 94 -4.04 -3.30 4.30
N LEU A 95 -3.40 -2.14 4.29
CA LEU A 95 -3.92 -0.94 3.65
C LEU A 95 -3.11 -0.64 2.39
N VAL A 96 -3.80 -0.51 1.25
CA VAL A 96 -3.17 -0.21 -0.04
C VAL A 96 -3.86 0.97 -0.71
N TYR A 97 -3.11 1.66 -1.57
CA TYR A 97 -3.55 2.89 -2.23
C TYR A 97 -3.38 2.78 -3.73
N GLY A 98 -4.41 3.20 -4.47
CA GLY A 98 -4.30 3.41 -5.90
C GLY A 98 -4.23 2.13 -6.73
N ASP A 99 -3.27 2.08 -7.65
CA ASP A 99 -3.26 1.08 -8.71
C ASP A 99 -1.87 0.65 -9.19
N THR A 100 -0.84 0.87 -8.38
CA THR A 100 0.53 0.49 -8.76
C THR A 100 0.76 -1.01 -8.56
N ASN A 101 1.94 -1.48 -8.99
CA ASN A 101 2.34 -2.85 -8.72
C ASN A 101 2.41 -3.13 -7.21
N SER A 102 2.83 -2.14 -6.43
CA SER A 102 2.86 -2.25 -4.97
C SER A 102 1.46 -2.43 -4.39
N THR A 103 0.46 -1.76 -4.96
CA THR A 103 -0.95 -1.91 -4.57
C THR A 103 -1.40 -3.35 -4.74
N ARG A 104 -1.18 -3.90 -5.93
CA ARG A 104 -1.54 -5.28 -6.24
C ARG A 104 -0.80 -6.27 -5.37
N ALA A 105 0.49 -6.06 -5.18
CA ALA A 105 1.31 -6.96 -4.36
C ALA A 105 0.84 -6.98 -2.91
N GLY A 106 0.51 -5.82 -2.35
CA GLY A 106 -0.03 -5.72 -1.00
C GLY A 106 -1.35 -6.46 -0.85
N ALA A 107 -2.25 -6.30 -1.82
CA ALA A 107 -3.54 -6.98 -1.82
C ALA A 107 -3.37 -8.50 -1.91
N GLU A 108 -2.51 -8.96 -2.80
CA GLU A 108 -2.26 -10.40 -2.99
C GLU A 108 -1.64 -11.03 -1.75
N ALA A 109 -0.65 -10.36 -1.16
CA ALA A 109 0.00 -10.85 0.06
C ALA A 109 -0.99 -10.93 1.23
N GLY A 110 -1.85 -9.93 1.38
CA GLY A 110 -2.88 -9.93 2.41
C GLY A 110 -3.89 -11.05 2.22
N LYS A 111 -4.35 -11.24 0.98
CA LYS A 111 -5.26 -12.32 0.65
C LYS A 111 -4.65 -13.68 0.96
N ASN A 112 -3.41 -13.90 0.53
CA ASN A 112 -2.74 -15.19 0.73
C ASN A 112 -2.52 -15.48 2.22
N ALA A 113 -2.33 -14.45 3.03
CA ALA A 113 -2.16 -14.58 4.48
C ALA A 113 -3.49 -14.67 5.24
N GLY A 114 -4.61 -14.51 4.55
CA GLY A 114 -5.94 -14.53 5.20
C GLY A 114 -6.25 -13.27 5.98
N ILE A 115 -5.60 -12.15 5.64
CA ILE A 115 -5.75 -10.87 6.31
C ILE A 115 -6.60 -9.93 5.46
N PRO A 116 -7.58 -9.22 6.06
CA PRO A 116 -8.41 -8.27 5.31
C PRO A 116 -7.57 -7.19 4.63
N VAL A 117 -7.94 -6.83 3.40
CA VAL A 117 -7.28 -5.77 2.63
C VAL A 117 -8.23 -4.58 2.52
N VAL A 118 -7.70 -3.39 2.80
CA VAL A 118 -8.43 -2.13 2.66
C VAL A 118 -7.82 -1.38 1.47
N HIS A 119 -8.63 -1.06 0.47
CA HIS A 119 -8.19 -0.39 -0.76
C HIS A 119 -8.72 1.03 -0.83
N VAL A 120 -7.82 2.00 -0.77
CA VAL A 120 -8.14 3.43 -0.94
C VAL A 120 -8.00 3.77 -2.41
N GLU A 121 -8.92 4.56 -2.95
CA GLU A 121 -9.10 4.87 -4.38
C GLU A 121 -9.61 3.66 -5.16
N ALA A 122 -10.46 2.89 -4.52
CA ALA A 122 -11.11 1.74 -5.15
C ALA A 122 -12.21 2.19 -6.12
N GLY A 123 -12.62 1.28 -6.99
CA GLY A 123 -13.77 1.46 -7.86
C GLY A 123 -13.54 2.28 -9.12
N MET A 124 -12.37 2.88 -9.28
CA MET A 124 -12.05 3.65 -10.48
C MET A 124 -11.80 2.71 -11.66
N ARG A 125 -12.24 3.16 -12.84
CA ARG A 125 -12.04 2.39 -14.09
C ARG A 125 -11.72 3.33 -15.24
N SER A 126 -10.73 2.95 -16.06
CA SER A 126 -10.43 3.66 -17.31
C SER A 126 -11.03 2.94 -18.50
N ASP A 127 -11.53 1.71 -18.30
CA ASP A 127 -12.04 0.83 -19.35
C ASP A 127 -10.98 0.46 -20.39
N ASN A 128 -9.70 0.58 -20.05
CA ASN A 128 -8.60 0.23 -20.92
C ASN A 128 -7.73 -0.84 -20.28
N MET A 129 -8.04 -2.11 -20.60
CA MET A 129 -7.34 -3.26 -20.04
C MET A 129 -5.90 -3.40 -20.54
N ALA A 130 -5.49 -2.58 -21.51
CA ALA A 130 -4.08 -2.54 -21.93
C ALA A 130 -3.21 -1.80 -20.92
N MET A 131 -3.79 -1.02 -20.03
CA MET A 131 -3.06 -0.32 -18.98
C MET A 131 -2.80 -1.26 -17.80
N PRO A 132 -1.53 -1.48 -17.39
CA PRO A 132 -1.23 -2.31 -16.22
C PRO A 132 -1.94 -1.81 -14.95
N GLU A 133 -2.08 -0.50 -14.81
CA GLU A 133 -2.75 0.12 -13.67
C GLU A 133 -4.22 -0.28 -13.58
N GLU A 134 -4.91 -0.40 -14.71
CA GLU A 134 -6.31 -0.83 -14.74
C GLU A 134 -6.44 -2.27 -14.25
N VAL A 135 -5.56 -3.16 -14.72
CA VAL A 135 -5.54 -4.57 -14.30
C VAL A 135 -5.28 -4.66 -12.80
N ASN A 136 -4.29 -3.90 -12.29
CA ASN A 136 -3.96 -3.88 -10.88
C ASN A 136 -5.14 -3.41 -10.02
N ARG A 137 -5.84 -2.38 -10.49
CA ARG A 137 -6.97 -1.79 -9.79
C ARG A 137 -8.13 -2.77 -9.68
N ILE A 138 -8.47 -3.41 -10.78
CA ILE A 138 -9.55 -4.40 -10.82
C ILE A 138 -9.23 -5.58 -9.90
N TYR A 139 -8.02 -6.12 -9.98
CA TYR A 139 -7.60 -7.22 -9.13
C TYR A 139 -7.71 -6.84 -7.65
N THR A 140 -7.17 -5.67 -7.29
CA THR A 140 -7.16 -5.21 -5.91
C THR A 140 -8.57 -5.02 -5.37
N ASP A 141 -9.48 -4.44 -6.19
CA ASP A 141 -10.87 -4.28 -5.79
C ASP A 141 -11.54 -5.62 -5.50
N ARG A 142 -11.25 -6.65 -6.31
CA ARG A 142 -11.85 -7.96 -6.14
C ARG A 142 -11.46 -8.67 -4.86
N VAL A 143 -10.22 -8.48 -4.42
CA VAL A 143 -9.71 -9.19 -3.23
C VAL A 143 -9.81 -8.38 -1.96
N SER A 144 -10.21 -7.11 -2.05
CA SER A 144 -10.28 -6.23 -0.89
C SER A 144 -11.56 -6.45 -0.10
N ALA A 145 -11.43 -6.47 1.23
CA ALA A 145 -12.57 -6.59 2.13
C ALA A 145 -13.30 -5.26 2.30
N LEU A 146 -12.60 -4.13 2.11
CA LEU A 146 -13.16 -2.79 2.29
C LEU A 146 -12.62 -1.88 1.22
N LEU A 147 -13.51 -1.14 0.55
CA LEU A 147 -13.15 -0.24 -0.54
C LEU A 147 -13.53 1.19 -0.19
N PHE A 148 -12.59 2.13 -0.41
CA PHE A 148 -12.84 3.55 -0.28
C PHE A 148 -12.65 4.22 -1.63
N SER A 149 -13.73 4.76 -2.18
CA SER A 149 -13.73 5.43 -3.48
C SER A 149 -13.58 6.93 -3.31
N PRO A 150 -12.85 7.62 -4.21
CA PRO A 150 -12.76 9.08 -4.15
C PRO A 150 -14.05 9.79 -4.57
N THR A 151 -15.03 9.06 -5.16
CA THR A 151 -16.31 9.60 -5.57
C THR A 151 -17.44 8.73 -5.05
N LYS A 152 -18.67 9.29 -5.02
CA LYS A 152 -19.84 8.55 -4.55
C LYS A 152 -20.21 7.39 -5.48
N THR A 153 -19.80 7.45 -6.74
CA THR A 153 -20.11 6.45 -7.76
C THR A 153 -18.94 5.56 -8.11
N GLY A 154 -17.79 5.83 -7.55
CA GLY A 154 -16.55 5.09 -7.84
C GLY A 154 -16.47 3.71 -7.27
#